data_166d7c9ed7f3870d3a8fdab623d2efef
#
_entry.id   166d7c9ed7f3870d3a8fdab623d2efef
#
_cell.length_a   1.000
_cell.length_b   1.000
_cell.length_c   1.000
_cell.angle_alpha   90.00
_cell.angle_beta   90.00
_cell.angle_gamma   90.00
#
_symmetry.space_group_name_H-M   'P 1'
#
loop_
_entity.id
_entity.type
_entity.pdbx_description
1 polymer ?
#
loop_
_entity_poly.entity_id
_entity_poly.type
_entity_poly.pdbx_seq_one_letter_code
_entity_poly.pdbx_strand_id
1 'polypeptide(L)'
;MRHYPFQDFLKFGITTVTVLSAVGLAGCTGSPERTVTEDYPIFDQQATDQDVPSIAHSQDLAADMELPAKDVRWVGQHDGTDFYATLGESQTSDDDHVLCFIIAAHEFEVAGASCSSDPYDPSDPVRQARVGSTAGAVQAFLIPANAQLEQADGWYRASEHVVVLTDPSAQSELTGRLPDHTEITLQRITG
;
A
#
# COMPACT_ATOMS: atom_id res chain seq x y z
N MET A 1 -40.47 22.09 -89.38
CA MET A 1 -41.90 22.01 -88.95
C MET A 1 -42.00 20.97 -87.82
N ARG A 2 -42.68 21.32 -86.73
CA ARG A 2 -43.17 20.55 -85.61
C ARG A 2 -42.12 20.27 -84.52
N HIS A 3 -42.16 20.96 -83.45
CA HIS A 3 -43.00 20.90 -82.23
C HIS A 3 -42.55 19.88 -81.20
N TYR A 4 -42.24 20.47 -80.13
CA TYR A 4 -42.05 19.97 -78.75
C TYR A 4 -43.21 19.06 -78.21
N PRO A 5 -43.04 18.40 -77.11
CA PRO A 5 -42.97 18.99 -75.74
C PRO A 5 -42.05 18.25 -74.74
N PHE A 6 -41.49 19.03 -73.83
CA PHE A 6 -41.74 19.10 -72.42
C PHE A 6 -41.86 17.72 -71.67
N GLN A 7 -40.88 17.41 -70.90
CA GLN A 7 -41.12 16.47 -69.77
C GLN A 7 -40.30 16.82 -68.55
N ASP A 8 -40.99 16.71 -67.46
CA ASP A 8 -40.78 17.04 -66.09
C ASP A 8 -39.53 16.49 -65.47
N PHE A 9 -38.84 17.34 -64.72
CA PHE A 9 -37.77 16.99 -63.79
C PHE A 9 -38.39 16.44 -62.53
N LEU A 10 -38.26 15.15 -62.33
CA LEU A 10 -38.43 14.53 -61.04
C LEU A 10 -37.20 14.82 -60.15
N LYS A 11 -37.43 15.68 -59.18
CA LYS A 11 -36.49 15.92 -58.08
C LYS A 11 -36.45 14.70 -57.14
N PHE A 12 -35.43 13.90 -57.31
CA PHE A 12 -35.08 12.92 -56.22
C PHE A 12 -34.31 13.65 -55.18
N GLY A 13 -34.97 13.89 -54.05
CA GLY A 13 -34.31 14.32 -52.81
C GLY A 13 -33.48 13.20 -52.23
N ILE A 14 -32.16 13.30 -52.30
CA ILE A 14 -31.24 12.43 -51.59
C ILE A 14 -31.20 12.94 -50.16
N THR A 15 -31.91 12.23 -49.29
CA THR A 15 -31.79 12.43 -47.82
C THR A 15 -30.51 11.76 -47.37
N THR A 16 -29.47 12.55 -47.20
CA THR A 16 -28.22 12.06 -46.59
C THR A 16 -28.47 11.86 -45.12
N VAL A 17 -28.65 10.62 -44.70
CA VAL A 17 -28.65 10.22 -43.29
C VAL A 17 -27.20 10.22 -42.83
N THR A 18 -26.80 11.27 -42.13
CA THR A 18 -25.51 11.31 -41.41
C THR A 18 -25.65 10.47 -40.18
N VAL A 19 -25.17 9.22 -40.23
CA VAL A 19 -24.99 8.39 -39.04
C VAL A 19 -23.78 8.95 -38.28
N LEU A 20 -24.02 9.74 -37.24
CA LEU A 20 -23.01 10.05 -36.25
C LEU A 20 -22.67 8.74 -35.49
N SER A 21 -21.63 8.08 -35.93
CA SER A 21 -20.99 7.04 -35.12
C SER A 21 -20.33 7.73 -33.91
N ALA A 22 -21.04 7.75 -32.80
CA ALA A 22 -20.42 8.04 -31.50
C ALA A 22 -19.41 6.90 -31.21
N VAL A 23 -18.16 7.11 -31.61
CA VAL A 23 -17.06 6.32 -31.11
C VAL A 23 -16.98 6.63 -29.62
N GLY A 24 -17.62 5.79 -28.83
CA GLY A 24 -17.42 5.80 -27.39
C GLY A 24 -15.93 5.48 -27.14
N LEU A 25 -15.16 6.51 -26.80
CA LEU A 25 -13.90 6.35 -26.10
C LEU A 25 -14.26 5.67 -24.76
N ALA A 26 -14.29 4.35 -24.75
CA ALA A 26 -14.11 3.59 -23.53
C ALA A 26 -12.69 3.93 -23.07
N GLY A 27 -12.54 5.09 -22.42
CA GLY A 27 -11.37 5.40 -21.66
C GLY A 27 -11.28 4.29 -20.61
N CYS A 28 -10.22 3.50 -20.64
CA CYS A 28 -9.78 2.76 -19.48
C CYS A 28 -9.56 3.81 -18.40
N THR A 29 -10.56 4.04 -17.56
CA THR A 29 -10.38 4.71 -16.28
C THR A 29 -9.69 3.67 -15.40
N GLY A 30 -8.37 3.46 -15.64
CA GLY A 30 -7.54 2.88 -14.60
C GLY A 30 -7.74 3.76 -13.38
N SER A 31 -8.15 3.19 -12.27
CA SER A 31 -8.10 3.91 -11.00
C SER A 31 -6.69 4.49 -10.90
N PRO A 32 -6.53 5.76 -10.47
CA PRO A 32 -5.21 6.30 -10.27
C PRO A 32 -4.43 5.33 -9.37
N GLU A 33 -3.28 4.91 -9.83
CA GLU A 33 -2.39 4.05 -9.07
C GLU A 33 -1.97 4.81 -7.81
N ARG A 34 -2.30 4.26 -6.63
CA ARG A 34 -1.96 4.88 -5.35
C ARG A 34 -0.44 4.85 -5.17
N THR A 35 0.07 5.92 -4.61
CA THR A 35 1.49 6.03 -4.27
C THR A 35 1.74 5.57 -2.83
N VAL A 36 3.00 5.27 -2.51
CA VAL A 36 3.39 4.91 -1.14
C VAL A 36 3.07 6.03 -0.13
N THR A 37 3.18 7.29 -0.51
CA THR A 37 2.89 8.43 0.38
C THR A 37 1.39 8.66 0.57
N GLU A 38 0.54 8.25 -0.38
CA GLU A 38 -0.91 8.26 -0.19
C GLU A 38 -1.36 7.18 0.81
N ASP A 39 -0.75 6.01 0.78
CA ASP A 39 -1.03 4.94 1.73
C ASP A 39 -0.35 5.18 3.10
N TYR A 40 0.84 5.79 3.07
CA TYR A 40 1.67 6.06 4.25
C TYR A 40 2.08 7.54 4.31
N PRO A 41 1.16 8.45 4.64
CA PRO A 41 1.42 9.90 4.65
C PRO A 41 2.46 10.32 5.70
N ILE A 42 2.87 9.43 6.58
CA ILE A 42 3.96 9.64 7.52
C ILE A 42 5.29 9.98 6.81
N PHE A 43 5.50 9.51 5.59
CA PHE A 43 6.72 9.79 4.83
C PHE A 43 6.79 11.22 4.29
N ASP A 44 5.66 11.91 4.18
CA ASP A 44 5.60 13.34 3.82
C ASP A 44 5.89 14.26 5.02
N GLN A 45 5.96 13.71 6.24
CA GLN A 45 6.19 14.48 7.44
C GLN A 45 7.69 14.66 7.69
N GLN A 46 8.03 15.78 8.35
CA GLN A 46 9.39 16.00 8.79
C GLN A 46 9.75 14.99 9.88
N ALA A 47 10.95 14.38 9.76
CA ALA A 47 11.48 13.48 10.77
C ALA A 47 11.61 14.16 12.15
N THR A 48 11.36 13.39 13.20
CA THR A 48 11.41 13.80 14.61
C THR A 48 12.43 12.96 15.38
N ASP A 49 12.67 13.30 16.66
CA ASP A 49 13.56 12.52 17.52
C ASP A 49 13.02 11.09 17.79
N GLN A 50 11.70 10.86 17.62
CA GLN A 50 11.09 9.54 17.76
C GLN A 50 11.41 8.61 16.60
N ASP A 51 11.76 9.17 15.44
CA ASP A 51 12.08 8.40 14.23
C ASP A 51 13.47 7.73 14.30
N VAL A 52 14.25 8.06 15.34
CA VAL A 52 15.53 7.40 15.59
C VAL A 52 15.28 6.10 16.34
N PRO A 53 15.60 4.93 15.76
CA PRO A 53 15.42 3.67 16.45
C PRO A 53 16.14 3.64 17.79
N SER A 54 15.43 3.25 18.85
CA SER A 54 15.85 3.41 20.24
C SER A 54 16.81 2.35 20.74
N ILE A 55 16.91 1.21 20.06
CA ILE A 55 17.83 0.13 20.44
C ILE A 55 18.96 -0.02 19.41
N ALA A 56 20.16 -0.33 19.92
CA ALA A 56 21.36 -0.47 19.09
C ALA A 56 21.17 -1.47 17.93
N HIS A 57 20.53 -2.60 18.20
CA HIS A 57 20.27 -3.61 17.16
C HIS A 57 19.38 -3.14 16.03
N SER A 58 18.43 -2.22 16.28
CA SER A 58 17.62 -1.64 15.19
C SER A 58 18.39 -0.60 14.38
N GLN A 59 19.33 0.10 15.03
CA GLN A 59 20.25 1.02 14.34
C GLN A 59 21.26 0.23 13.48
N ASP A 60 21.83 -0.85 14.03
CA ASP A 60 22.72 -1.73 13.29
C ASP A 60 22.00 -2.38 12.11
N LEU A 61 20.76 -2.87 12.33
CA LEU A 61 19.94 -3.46 11.28
C LEU A 61 19.65 -2.45 10.15
N ALA A 62 19.33 -1.22 10.50
CA ALA A 62 19.09 -0.17 9.50
C ALA A 62 20.37 0.15 8.71
N ALA A 63 21.53 0.16 9.39
CA ALA A 63 22.82 0.36 8.75
C ALA A 63 23.23 -0.83 7.86
N ASP A 64 23.02 -2.05 8.34
CA ASP A 64 23.33 -3.29 7.58
C ASP A 64 22.45 -3.44 6.34
N MET A 65 21.24 -2.90 6.38
CA MET A 65 20.32 -2.87 5.23
C MET A 65 20.52 -1.64 4.33
N GLU A 66 21.51 -0.79 4.63
CA GLU A 66 21.78 0.47 3.90
C GLU A 66 20.55 1.40 3.83
N LEU A 67 19.66 1.30 4.83
CA LEU A 67 18.45 2.13 4.89
C LEU A 67 18.82 3.57 5.25
N PRO A 68 18.38 4.58 4.49
CA PRO A 68 18.65 5.96 4.81
C PRO A 68 18.00 6.37 6.13
N ALA A 69 18.79 6.68 7.14
CA ALA A 69 18.27 7.05 8.48
C ALA A 69 17.27 8.23 8.44
N LYS A 70 17.41 9.12 7.44
CA LYS A 70 16.51 10.25 7.22
C LYS A 70 15.08 9.85 6.83
N ASP A 71 14.89 8.65 6.29
CA ASP A 71 13.61 8.15 5.78
C ASP A 71 12.93 7.17 6.73
N VAL A 72 13.56 6.89 7.88
CA VAL A 72 12.93 6.10 8.95
C VAL A 72 11.86 6.94 9.63
N ARG A 73 10.71 6.34 9.92
CA ARG A 73 9.58 6.96 10.63
C ARG A 73 9.09 6.02 11.73
N TRP A 74 8.93 6.56 12.92
CA TRP A 74 8.24 5.85 13.99
C TRP A 74 6.74 5.78 13.66
N VAL A 75 6.19 4.58 13.68
CA VAL A 75 4.80 4.34 13.27
C VAL A 75 3.93 3.80 14.41
N GLY A 76 4.51 3.57 15.58
CA GLY A 76 3.74 3.18 16.76
C GLY A 76 4.53 2.39 17.78
N GLN A 77 3.86 2.06 18.89
CA GLN A 77 4.40 1.26 19.98
C GLN A 77 3.31 0.37 20.58
N HIS A 78 3.67 -0.82 21.04
CA HIS A 78 2.84 -1.72 21.81
C HIS A 78 3.68 -2.61 22.72
N ASP A 79 3.35 -2.68 24.04
CA ASP A 79 3.99 -3.53 25.04
C ASP A 79 5.53 -3.53 24.98
N GLY A 80 6.13 -2.33 24.98
CA GLY A 80 7.59 -2.18 24.96
C GLY A 80 8.23 -2.55 23.63
N THR A 81 7.46 -2.63 22.57
CA THR A 81 7.93 -2.84 21.20
C THR A 81 7.65 -1.62 20.36
N ASP A 82 8.70 -1.04 19.79
CA ASP A 82 8.58 0.07 18.85
C ASP A 82 8.51 -0.44 17.41
N PHE A 83 7.77 0.29 16.60
CA PHE A 83 7.58 -0.01 15.18
C PHE A 83 8.02 1.17 14.34
N TYR A 84 8.77 0.87 13.28
CA TYR A 84 9.24 1.88 12.33
C TYR A 84 8.94 1.44 10.90
N ALA A 85 8.71 2.41 10.03
CA ALA A 85 8.65 2.21 8.59
C ALA A 85 9.76 3.02 7.93
N THR A 86 10.26 2.55 6.80
CA THR A 86 11.25 3.29 6.02
C THR A 86 11.08 3.00 4.54
N LEU A 87 11.49 3.95 3.71
CA LEU A 87 11.60 3.78 2.27
C LEU A 87 13.08 3.56 1.93
N GLY A 88 13.37 2.42 1.34
CA GLY A 88 14.66 2.13 0.71
C GLY A 88 14.64 2.47 -0.77
N GLU A 89 15.82 2.57 -1.35
CA GLU A 89 15.98 2.70 -2.81
C GLU A 89 15.78 1.33 -3.46
N SER A 90 15.05 1.28 -4.57
CA SER A 90 14.94 0.07 -5.37
C SER A 90 16.27 -0.22 -6.08
N GLN A 91 16.64 -1.49 -6.14
CA GLN A 91 17.81 -1.91 -6.93
C GLN A 91 17.53 -1.91 -8.45
N THR A 92 16.29 -1.75 -8.85
CA THR A 92 15.86 -1.86 -10.25
C THR A 92 15.55 -0.51 -10.90
N SER A 93 15.30 0.52 -10.11
CA SER A 93 14.95 1.86 -10.60
C SER A 93 15.26 2.92 -9.53
N ASP A 94 15.86 4.03 -9.95
CA ASP A 94 16.21 5.16 -9.06
C ASP A 94 14.96 5.92 -8.56
N ASP A 95 13.82 5.77 -9.24
CA ASP A 95 12.58 6.47 -8.91
C ASP A 95 11.61 5.60 -8.07
N ASP A 96 11.92 4.32 -7.90
CA ASP A 96 11.07 3.38 -7.20
C ASP A 96 11.53 3.18 -5.75
N HIS A 97 10.57 3.10 -4.84
CA HIS A 97 10.84 2.90 -3.43
C HIS A 97 10.45 1.50 -2.96
N VAL A 98 11.27 0.94 -2.09
CA VAL A 98 11.03 -0.31 -1.37
C VAL A 98 10.51 0.03 0.03
N LEU A 99 9.32 -0.45 0.38
CA LEU A 99 8.76 -0.24 1.71
C LEU A 99 9.28 -1.30 2.67
N CYS A 100 9.91 -0.84 3.75
CA CYS A 100 10.40 -1.69 4.84
C CYS A 100 9.62 -1.44 6.13
N PHE A 101 9.42 -2.50 6.90
CA PHE A 101 8.84 -2.48 8.23
C PHE A 101 9.81 -3.04 9.24
N ILE A 102 10.10 -2.29 10.32
CA ILE A 102 11.06 -2.64 11.36
C ILE A 102 10.33 -2.81 12.68
N ILE A 103 10.63 -3.88 13.39
CA ILE A 103 10.18 -4.15 14.77
C ILE A 103 11.39 -4.10 15.70
N ALA A 104 11.29 -3.33 16.76
CA ALA A 104 12.30 -3.20 17.79
C ALA A 104 11.70 -3.58 19.16
N ALA A 105 11.91 -4.83 19.58
CA ALA A 105 11.36 -5.37 20.84
C ALA A 105 12.37 -5.18 21.97
N HIS A 106 12.12 -4.20 22.84
CA HIS A 106 13.03 -3.82 23.93
C HIS A 106 13.22 -4.91 24.95
N GLU A 107 12.15 -5.63 25.32
CA GLU A 107 12.23 -6.70 26.33
C GLU A 107 13.22 -7.80 25.94
N PHE A 108 13.36 -8.05 24.65
CA PHE A 108 14.22 -9.13 24.14
C PHE A 108 15.54 -8.61 23.57
N GLU A 109 15.72 -7.29 23.53
CA GLU A 109 16.86 -6.62 22.89
C GLU A 109 17.07 -7.11 21.43
N VAL A 110 15.97 -7.36 20.70
CA VAL A 110 16.01 -7.85 19.33
C VAL A 110 15.29 -6.90 18.41
N ALA A 111 15.78 -6.82 17.19
CA ALA A 111 15.11 -6.14 16.10
C ALA A 111 15.02 -7.05 14.88
N GLY A 112 14.04 -6.78 14.03
CA GLY A 112 13.86 -7.45 12.75
C GLY A 112 13.22 -6.52 11.77
N ALA A 113 13.49 -6.74 10.49
CA ALA A 113 12.88 -5.99 9.41
C ALA A 113 12.36 -6.91 8.33
N SER A 114 11.36 -6.42 7.62
CA SER A 114 10.82 -7.02 6.41
C SER A 114 10.64 -5.94 5.37
N CYS A 115 11.30 -6.10 4.23
CA CYS A 115 11.18 -5.20 3.08
C CYS A 115 10.47 -5.92 1.93
N SER A 116 9.82 -5.16 1.05
CA SER A 116 9.41 -5.71 -0.24
C SER A 116 10.65 -6.00 -1.08
N SER A 117 10.61 -7.05 -1.90
CA SER A 117 11.65 -7.34 -2.88
C SER A 117 11.56 -6.46 -4.12
N ASP A 118 10.37 -5.94 -4.34
CA ASP A 118 9.98 -5.16 -5.52
C ASP A 118 9.57 -3.74 -5.10
N PRO A 119 9.50 -2.80 -6.03
CA PRO A 119 8.93 -1.49 -5.79
C PRO A 119 7.56 -1.58 -5.12
N TYR A 120 7.18 -0.51 -4.44
CA TYR A 120 5.89 -0.45 -3.77
C TYR A 120 4.73 -0.77 -4.72
N ASP A 121 3.93 -1.77 -4.36
CA ASP A 121 2.75 -2.19 -5.10
C ASP A 121 1.48 -1.81 -4.30
N PRO A 122 0.65 -0.89 -4.79
CA PRO A 122 -0.59 -0.50 -4.12
C PRO A 122 -1.64 -1.62 -4.05
N SER A 123 -1.49 -2.70 -4.82
CA SER A 123 -2.35 -3.89 -4.71
C SER A 123 -1.93 -4.83 -3.57
N ASP A 124 -0.67 -4.72 -3.11
CA ASP A 124 -0.13 -5.43 -1.94
C ASP A 124 0.58 -4.45 -0.99
N PRO A 125 -0.18 -3.54 -0.34
CA PRO A 125 0.42 -2.45 0.43
C PRO A 125 0.89 -2.88 1.83
N VAL A 126 0.52 -4.07 2.30
CA VAL A 126 0.82 -4.52 3.66
C VAL A 126 2.23 -5.09 3.76
N ARG A 127 2.93 -4.76 4.85
CA ARG A 127 4.19 -5.43 5.21
C ARG A 127 4.02 -6.10 6.56
N GLN A 128 4.56 -7.29 6.68
CA GLN A 128 4.53 -8.03 7.93
C GLN A 128 5.95 -8.36 8.37
N ALA A 129 6.16 -8.30 9.68
CA ALA A 129 7.41 -8.74 10.28
C ALA A 129 7.12 -9.53 11.55
N ARG A 130 8.04 -10.42 11.89
CA ARG A 130 8.02 -11.17 13.13
C ARG A 130 9.41 -11.18 13.74
N VAL A 131 9.49 -10.79 14.99
CA VAL A 131 10.72 -10.92 15.76
C VAL A 131 10.44 -11.70 17.01
N GLY A 132 11.42 -12.43 17.49
CA GLY A 132 11.24 -13.16 18.73
C GLY A 132 12.35 -14.14 19.00
N SER A 133 12.27 -14.66 20.24
CA SER A 133 13.13 -15.70 20.77
C SER A 133 12.28 -16.91 21.14
N THR A 134 12.92 -17.93 21.72
CA THR A 134 12.22 -19.07 22.34
C THR A 134 11.32 -18.67 23.52
N ALA A 135 11.51 -17.46 24.08
CA ALA A 135 10.72 -16.95 25.21
C ALA A 135 9.45 -16.20 24.76
N GLY A 136 9.40 -15.73 23.54
CA GLY A 136 8.25 -15.03 22.98
C GLY A 136 8.52 -14.49 21.58
N ALA A 137 7.47 -14.15 20.88
CA ALA A 137 7.56 -13.54 19.54
C ALA A 137 6.52 -12.45 19.40
N VAL A 138 6.91 -11.35 18.76
CA VAL A 138 6.01 -10.28 18.32
C VAL A 138 5.83 -10.40 16.82
N GLN A 139 4.59 -10.48 16.39
CA GLN A 139 4.23 -10.38 14.99
C GLN A 139 3.39 -9.12 14.79
N ALA A 140 3.79 -8.30 13.85
CA ALA A 140 3.09 -7.07 13.54
C ALA A 140 3.01 -6.83 12.04
N PHE A 141 2.09 -5.95 11.68
CA PHE A 141 1.76 -5.60 10.30
C PHE A 141 1.77 -4.09 10.14
N LEU A 142 2.51 -3.62 9.16
CA LEU A 142 2.41 -2.25 8.67
C LEU A 142 1.27 -2.20 7.65
N ILE A 143 0.34 -1.30 7.88
CA ILE A 143 -0.88 -1.16 7.05
C ILE A 143 -1.07 0.31 6.62
N PRO A 144 -1.73 0.57 5.49
CA PRO A 144 -2.12 1.92 5.11
C PRO A 144 -2.95 2.63 6.20
N ALA A 145 -2.76 3.95 6.35
CA ALA A 145 -3.41 4.76 7.40
C ALA A 145 -4.94 4.63 7.41
N ASN A 146 -5.54 4.60 6.23
CA ASN A 146 -6.98 4.59 6.05
C ASN A 146 -7.59 3.19 5.98
N ALA A 147 -6.83 2.14 6.31
CA ALA A 147 -7.32 0.78 6.31
C ALA A 147 -8.42 0.58 7.36
N GLN A 148 -9.57 0.09 6.94
CA GLN A 148 -10.68 -0.30 7.80
C GLN A 148 -10.61 -1.80 8.03
N LEU A 149 -10.24 -2.20 9.25
CA LEU A 149 -10.12 -3.60 9.63
C LEU A 149 -11.37 -4.07 10.35
N GLU A 150 -11.70 -5.33 10.16
CA GLU A 150 -12.66 -6.03 11.01
C GLU A 150 -12.09 -6.18 12.43
N GLN A 151 -12.97 -6.23 13.42
CA GLN A 151 -12.54 -6.50 14.79
C GLN A 151 -12.40 -8.01 14.99
N ALA A 152 -11.28 -8.44 15.54
CA ALA A 152 -11.04 -9.83 15.88
C ALA A 152 -10.25 -9.94 17.18
N ASP A 153 -10.62 -10.92 18.01
CA ASP A 153 -9.92 -11.19 19.26
C ASP A 153 -8.48 -11.60 18.99
N GLY A 154 -7.56 -11.08 19.83
CA GLY A 154 -6.14 -11.32 19.70
C GLY A 154 -5.41 -10.48 18.66
N TRP A 155 -6.12 -9.56 18.02
CA TRP A 155 -5.56 -8.57 17.12
C TRP A 155 -5.73 -7.17 17.72
N TYR A 156 -4.67 -6.40 17.76
CA TYR A 156 -4.66 -5.07 18.36
C TYR A 156 -4.13 -4.03 17.39
N ARG A 157 -4.88 -2.94 17.19
CA ARG A 157 -4.42 -1.81 16.40
C ARG A 157 -3.60 -0.87 17.28
N ALA A 158 -2.29 -0.91 17.16
CA ALA A 158 -1.36 -0.12 17.96
C ALA A 158 -1.30 1.35 17.51
N SER A 159 -1.53 1.60 16.22
CA SER A 159 -1.61 2.95 15.65
C SER A 159 -2.46 2.94 14.38
N GLU A 160 -2.51 4.07 13.69
CA GLU A 160 -3.14 4.12 12.36
C GLU A 160 -2.42 3.24 11.32
N HIS A 161 -1.14 2.97 11.52
CA HIS A 161 -0.28 2.22 10.61
C HIS A 161 0.09 0.82 11.11
N VAL A 162 -0.20 0.46 12.36
CA VAL A 162 0.31 -0.79 12.93
C VAL A 162 -0.79 -1.63 13.57
N VAL A 163 -0.80 -2.90 13.19
CA VAL A 163 -1.60 -3.94 13.84
C VAL A 163 -0.66 -5.00 14.41
N VAL A 164 -0.90 -5.41 15.64
CA VAL A 164 -0.11 -6.41 16.37
C VAL A 164 -0.98 -7.63 16.64
N LEU A 165 -0.43 -8.81 16.41
CA LEU A 165 -1.03 -10.07 16.86
C LEU A 165 -0.58 -10.32 18.30
N THR A 166 -1.50 -10.16 19.26
CA THR A 166 -1.24 -10.26 20.70
C THR A 166 -1.51 -11.64 21.26
N ASP A 167 -2.30 -12.45 20.57
CA ASP A 167 -2.62 -13.82 20.98
C ASP A 167 -2.29 -14.82 19.86
N PRO A 168 -1.29 -15.70 20.05
CA PRO A 168 -0.96 -16.70 19.05
C PRO A 168 -2.07 -17.74 18.82
N SER A 169 -3.08 -17.81 19.69
CA SER A 169 -4.27 -18.67 19.49
C SER A 169 -5.42 -17.95 18.76
N ALA A 170 -5.26 -16.66 18.46
CA ALA A 170 -6.24 -15.88 17.71
C ALA A 170 -6.53 -16.50 16.34
N GLN A 171 -7.60 -16.03 15.76
CA GLN A 171 -7.96 -16.36 14.38
C GLN A 171 -6.75 -16.10 13.44
N SER A 172 -6.56 -17.00 12.46
CA SER A 172 -5.37 -17.01 11.60
C SER A 172 -5.27 -15.82 10.66
N GLU A 173 -6.38 -15.14 10.43
CA GLU A 173 -6.51 -14.04 9.47
C GLU A 173 -7.32 -12.91 10.07
N LEU A 174 -6.96 -11.68 9.70
CA LEU A 174 -7.75 -10.49 9.91
C LEU A 174 -7.94 -9.80 8.56
N THR A 175 -9.17 -9.52 8.18
CA THR A 175 -9.49 -8.87 6.91
C THR A 175 -9.82 -7.39 7.09
N GLY A 176 -9.69 -6.66 6.03
CA GLY A 176 -10.02 -5.24 5.99
C GLY A 176 -10.13 -4.71 4.57
N ARG A 177 -10.39 -3.41 4.47
CA ARG A 177 -10.54 -2.72 3.19
C ARG A 177 -9.90 -1.35 3.22
N LEU A 178 -9.37 -0.96 2.08
CA LEU A 178 -8.91 0.39 1.81
C LEU A 178 -10.06 1.26 1.26
N PRO A 179 -9.91 2.59 1.23
CA PRO A 179 -10.95 3.50 0.74
C PRO A 179 -11.39 3.25 -0.71
N ASP A 180 -10.52 2.70 -1.53
CA ASP A 180 -10.80 2.32 -2.92
C ASP A 180 -11.43 0.93 -3.07
N HIS A 181 -11.82 0.31 -1.94
CA HIS A 181 -12.37 -1.05 -1.83
C HIS A 181 -11.38 -2.19 -2.07
N THR A 182 -10.08 -1.91 -2.19
CA THR A 182 -9.06 -2.97 -2.18
C THR A 182 -9.15 -3.75 -0.88
N GLU A 183 -9.26 -5.07 -0.97
CA GLU A 183 -9.26 -5.95 0.19
C GLU A 183 -7.82 -6.20 0.65
N ILE A 184 -7.60 -6.16 1.96
CA ILE A 184 -6.34 -6.54 2.58
C ILE A 184 -6.57 -7.68 3.56
N THR A 185 -5.61 -8.59 3.64
CA THR A 185 -5.65 -9.73 4.56
C THR A 185 -4.33 -9.81 5.32
N LEU A 186 -4.42 -9.76 6.65
CA LEU A 186 -3.30 -9.96 7.56
C LEU A 186 -3.29 -11.43 7.98
N GLN A 187 -2.20 -12.14 7.69
CA GLN A 187 -2.10 -13.57 7.99
C GLN A 187 -1.11 -13.83 9.11
N ARG A 188 -1.50 -14.65 10.07
CA ARG A 188 -0.58 -15.13 11.11
C ARG A 188 0.50 -16.01 10.50
N ILE A 189 1.76 -15.67 10.76
CA ILE A 189 2.90 -16.54 10.43
C ILE A 189 2.90 -17.72 11.40
N THR A 190 2.66 -18.89 10.89
CA THR A 190 2.83 -20.16 11.63
C THR A 190 4.23 -20.67 11.34
N GLY A 191 5.09 -20.66 12.34
CA GLY A 191 6.46 -21.19 12.27
C GLY A 191 6.76 -22.11 13.41
#